data_7f8475842cb96198e2aeca8fe72053c1
#
_entry.id   7f8475842cb96198e2aeca8fe72053c1
#
_cell.length_a   1.000
_cell.length_b   1.000
_cell.length_c   1.000
_cell.angle_alpha   90.00
_cell.angle_beta   90.00
_cell.angle_gamma   90.00
#
_symmetry.space_group_name_H-M   'P 1'
#
loop_
_entity.id
_entity.type
_entity.pdbx_description
1 polymer ?
#
loop_
_entity_poly.entity_id
_entity_poly.type
_entity_poly.pdbx_seq_one_letter_code
_entity_poly.pdbx_strand_id
1 'polypeptide(L)'
;MQEKSILVVGSVNVDMVVKTPRIPSPGETILGGVFQKFEGGKGANQAVAANAAFGGTRFCAGVGDDSFGRDYLSSLGARGINVELVKIFKDFPTGVALITVDESGQNSITVAPGANMALSEGDMDSIDFSAFSHVLFQLENDILTVARGLNLAKKAGCETILTPAPAKILPRDMLRDIDYIVP
;
A
#
# COMPACT_ATOMS: atom_id res chain seq x y z
N MET A 1 30.50 3.19 5.54
CA MET A 1 29.26 2.44 5.82
C MET A 1 28.23 2.94 4.82
N GLN A 2 27.64 2.06 4.03
CA GLN A 2 26.56 2.44 3.12
C GLN A 2 25.36 2.85 3.98
N GLU A 3 24.82 4.04 3.72
CA GLU A 3 23.66 4.55 4.45
C GLU A 3 22.47 3.60 4.14
N LYS A 4 21.94 2.94 5.18
CA LYS A 4 20.85 1.98 5.01
C LYS A 4 19.57 2.73 4.62
N SER A 5 18.90 2.28 3.55
CA SER A 5 17.68 2.88 3.07
C SER A 5 16.43 2.43 3.87
N ILE A 6 15.30 3.10 3.64
CA ILE A 6 13.99 2.72 4.17
C ILE A 6 13.29 1.84 3.13
N LEU A 7 12.69 0.74 3.57
CA LEU A 7 11.77 -0.05 2.76
C LEU A 7 10.33 0.17 3.21
N VAL A 8 9.43 0.38 2.26
CA VAL A 8 7.99 0.28 2.50
C VAL A 8 7.47 -0.93 1.74
N VAL A 9 6.81 -1.84 2.44
CA VAL A 9 6.10 -2.99 1.86
C VAL A 9 4.62 -2.72 2.02
N GLY A 10 3.87 -2.63 0.90
CA GLY A 10 2.46 -2.26 1.03
C GLY A 10 1.70 -2.19 -0.27
N SER A 11 0.57 -1.52 -0.22
CA SER A 11 -0.44 -1.45 -1.26
C SER A 11 -0.26 -0.29 -2.23
N VAL A 12 -0.77 -0.52 -3.45
CA VAL A 12 -1.02 0.49 -4.49
C VAL A 12 -2.49 0.44 -4.85
N ASN A 13 -3.20 1.57 -4.76
CA ASN A 13 -4.59 1.68 -5.20
C ASN A 13 -4.77 2.91 -6.08
N VAL A 14 -5.64 2.81 -7.06
CA VAL A 14 -6.16 3.97 -7.77
C VAL A 14 -7.50 4.35 -7.14
N ASP A 15 -7.57 5.53 -6.54
CA ASP A 15 -8.78 6.03 -5.90
C ASP A 15 -9.64 6.75 -6.94
N MET A 16 -10.80 6.16 -7.23
CA MET A 16 -11.83 6.72 -8.12
C MET A 16 -12.90 7.38 -7.28
N VAL A 17 -12.83 8.70 -7.17
CA VAL A 17 -13.69 9.50 -6.31
C VAL A 17 -14.79 10.17 -7.11
N VAL A 18 -16.04 10.00 -6.67
CA VAL A 18 -17.19 10.73 -7.21
C VAL A 18 -17.79 11.58 -6.07
N LYS A 19 -17.77 12.90 -6.26
CA LYS A 19 -18.43 13.85 -5.34
C LYS A 19 -19.89 14.02 -5.75
N THR A 20 -20.81 13.78 -4.82
CA THR A 20 -22.26 13.81 -5.05
C THR A 20 -22.95 14.66 -3.95
N PRO A 21 -24.19 15.16 -4.15
CA PRO A 21 -24.92 15.85 -3.08
C PRO A 21 -25.14 14.98 -1.84
N ARG A 22 -25.31 13.69 -2.01
CA ARG A 22 -25.45 12.68 -0.95
C ARG A 22 -25.01 11.30 -1.45
N ILE A 23 -24.75 10.39 -0.54
CA ILE A 23 -24.50 8.97 -0.89
C ILE A 23 -25.80 8.34 -1.37
N PRO A 24 -25.82 7.63 -2.54
CA PRO A 24 -27.01 6.98 -3.04
C PRO A 24 -27.48 5.83 -2.13
N SER A 25 -28.78 5.66 -2.00
CA SER A 25 -29.37 4.49 -1.34
C SER A 25 -29.26 3.26 -2.23
N PRO A 26 -29.36 2.03 -1.69
CA PRO A 26 -29.40 0.81 -2.50
C PRO A 26 -30.47 0.87 -3.59
N GLY A 27 -30.09 0.59 -4.85
CA GLY A 27 -30.97 0.66 -6.01
C GLY A 27 -31.20 2.04 -6.58
N GLU A 28 -30.64 3.09 -6.01
CA GLU A 28 -30.81 4.46 -6.48
C GLU A 28 -29.71 4.86 -7.49
N THR A 29 -30.09 5.71 -8.45
CA THR A 29 -29.17 6.37 -9.37
C THR A 29 -29.17 7.88 -9.11
N ILE A 30 -28.00 8.45 -8.84
CA ILE A 30 -27.80 9.91 -8.73
C ILE A 30 -27.00 10.39 -9.93
N LEU A 31 -27.47 11.47 -10.57
CA LEU A 31 -26.79 12.13 -11.67
C LEU A 31 -26.13 13.43 -11.20
N GLY A 32 -25.07 13.86 -11.90
CA GLY A 32 -24.44 15.17 -11.69
C GLY A 32 -23.23 15.16 -10.76
N GLY A 33 -22.62 14.01 -10.49
CA GLY A 33 -21.39 13.91 -9.71
C GLY A 33 -20.15 14.44 -10.45
N VAL A 34 -19.13 14.86 -9.69
CA VAL A 34 -17.81 15.22 -10.22
C VAL A 34 -16.85 14.08 -9.96
N PHE A 35 -16.29 13.53 -11.05
CA PHE A 35 -15.30 12.43 -10.98
C PHE A 35 -13.89 12.99 -10.86
N GLN A 36 -13.09 12.40 -9.97
CA GLN A 36 -11.67 12.64 -9.81
C GLN A 36 -10.92 11.32 -9.61
N LYS A 37 -9.69 11.22 -10.14
CA LYS A 37 -8.80 10.06 -9.96
C LYS A 37 -7.59 10.51 -9.16
N PHE A 38 -7.23 9.75 -8.13
CA PHE A 38 -6.05 9.99 -7.31
C PHE A 38 -5.19 8.74 -7.18
N GLU A 39 -3.92 8.94 -6.92
CA GLU A 39 -3.01 7.90 -6.50
C GLU A 39 -3.21 7.66 -5.01
N GLY A 40 -3.54 6.41 -4.64
CA GLY A 40 -3.85 5.99 -3.28
C GLY A 40 -3.15 4.69 -2.90
N GLY A 41 -3.62 4.08 -1.82
CA GLY A 41 -2.99 2.92 -1.20
C GLY A 41 -2.08 3.35 -0.05
N LYS A 42 -2.27 2.73 1.12
CA LYS A 42 -1.54 3.09 2.35
C LYS A 42 -0.04 2.92 2.19
N GLY A 43 0.38 1.83 1.51
CA GLY A 43 1.77 1.57 1.21
C GLY A 43 2.41 2.65 0.36
N ALA A 44 1.80 2.99 -0.77
CA ALA A 44 2.32 4.01 -1.66
C ALA A 44 2.34 5.40 -1.01
N ASN A 45 1.31 5.77 -0.24
CA ASN A 45 1.28 7.02 0.51
C ASN A 45 2.41 7.10 1.53
N GLN A 46 2.71 6.02 2.24
CA GLN A 46 3.84 5.97 3.17
C GLN A 46 5.19 6.02 2.44
N ALA A 47 5.33 5.36 1.28
CA ALA A 47 6.54 5.43 0.49
C ALA A 47 6.83 6.88 0.01
N VAL A 48 5.79 7.58 -0.45
CA VAL A 48 5.88 9.00 -0.82
C VAL A 48 6.28 9.88 0.36
N ALA A 49 5.64 9.68 1.52
CA ALA A 49 5.95 10.46 2.73
C ALA A 49 7.36 10.19 3.25
N ALA A 50 7.79 8.92 3.30
CA ALA A 50 9.13 8.53 3.73
C ALA A 50 10.20 9.11 2.79
N ASN A 51 9.97 9.02 1.48
CA ASN A 51 10.91 9.57 0.50
C ASN A 51 11.02 11.09 0.56
N ALA A 52 9.91 11.79 0.82
CA ALA A 52 9.93 13.25 1.00
C ALA A 52 10.67 13.68 2.27
N ALA A 53 10.62 12.86 3.34
CA ALA A 53 11.26 13.18 4.61
C ALA A 53 12.75 12.83 4.65
N PHE A 54 13.15 11.70 4.04
CA PHE A 54 14.50 11.14 4.22
C PHE A 54 15.24 10.88 2.91
N GLY A 55 14.54 10.77 1.78
CA GLY A 55 15.10 10.32 0.51
C GLY A 55 15.42 8.81 0.50
N GLY A 56 15.80 8.29 -0.69
CA GLY A 56 16.33 6.92 -0.82
C GLY A 56 15.37 5.80 -0.44
N THR A 57 14.06 6.06 -0.45
CA THR A 57 13.04 5.04 -0.11
C THR A 57 12.91 4.02 -1.23
N ARG A 58 12.86 2.73 -0.84
CA ARG A 58 12.51 1.63 -1.72
C ARG A 58 11.09 1.14 -1.41
N PHE A 59 10.38 0.72 -2.46
CA PHE A 59 9.00 0.30 -2.33
C PHE A 59 8.79 -1.11 -2.88
N CYS A 60 8.18 -1.98 -2.09
CA CYS A 60 7.76 -3.32 -2.47
C CYS A 60 6.24 -3.39 -2.47
N ALA A 61 5.64 -3.72 -3.60
CA ALA A 61 4.19 -3.78 -3.79
C ALA A 61 3.82 -4.72 -4.94
N GLY A 62 2.53 -4.96 -5.13
CA GLY A 62 1.98 -5.62 -6.30
C GLY A 62 1.10 -4.67 -7.12
N VAL A 63 1.30 -4.65 -8.45
CA VAL A 63 0.44 -3.94 -9.40
C VAL A 63 0.05 -4.86 -10.54
N GLY A 64 -1.04 -4.56 -11.23
CA GLY A 64 -1.45 -5.26 -12.45
C GLY A 64 -0.63 -4.84 -13.67
N ASP A 65 -0.59 -5.71 -14.68
CA ASP A 65 -0.07 -5.35 -16.02
C ASP A 65 -1.14 -4.57 -16.81
N ASP A 66 -1.57 -3.44 -16.24
CA ASP A 66 -2.59 -2.55 -16.80
C ASP A 66 -2.10 -1.09 -16.85
N SER A 67 -2.91 -0.19 -17.41
CA SER A 67 -2.56 1.22 -17.49
C SER A 67 -2.41 1.87 -16.11
N PHE A 68 -3.24 1.46 -15.13
CA PHE A 68 -3.17 2.01 -13.77
C PHE A 68 -1.84 1.68 -13.10
N GLY A 69 -1.39 0.41 -13.18
CA GLY A 69 -0.10 -0.01 -12.64
C GLY A 69 1.07 0.72 -13.30
N ARG A 70 1.08 0.78 -14.64
CA ARG A 70 2.15 1.46 -15.37
C ARG A 70 2.22 2.96 -15.05
N ASP A 71 1.09 3.65 -15.08
CA ASP A 71 1.04 5.09 -14.78
C ASP A 71 1.52 5.37 -13.34
N TYR A 72 1.06 4.53 -12.38
CA TYR A 72 1.42 4.69 -10.98
C TYR A 72 2.93 4.48 -10.76
N LEU A 73 3.52 3.41 -11.33
CA LEU A 73 4.96 3.16 -11.21
C LEU A 73 5.80 4.28 -11.81
N SER A 74 5.37 4.82 -12.97
CA SER A 74 6.01 5.98 -13.59
C SER A 74 5.98 7.21 -12.67
N SER A 75 4.85 7.46 -12.01
CA SER A 75 4.69 8.58 -11.06
C SER A 75 5.57 8.42 -9.82
N LEU A 76 5.62 7.23 -9.22
CA LEU A 76 6.49 6.95 -8.06
C LEU A 76 7.98 7.11 -8.42
N GLY A 77 8.39 6.60 -9.58
CA GLY A 77 9.76 6.74 -10.07
C GLY A 77 10.14 8.21 -10.32
N ALA A 78 9.22 9.01 -10.89
CA ALA A 78 9.42 10.45 -11.09
C ALA A 78 9.58 11.23 -9.77
N ARG A 79 9.06 10.70 -8.64
CA ARG A 79 9.25 11.24 -7.29
C ARG A 79 10.54 10.73 -6.62
N GLY A 80 11.36 9.94 -7.32
CA GLY A 80 12.63 9.40 -6.81
C GLY A 80 12.49 8.19 -5.91
N ILE A 81 11.34 7.53 -5.89
CA ILE A 81 11.14 6.28 -5.15
C ILE A 81 11.66 5.11 -6.00
N ASN A 82 12.49 4.26 -5.40
CA ASN A 82 12.95 3.05 -6.09
C ASN A 82 11.84 1.99 -6.09
N VAL A 83 11.38 1.62 -7.28
CA VAL A 83 10.27 0.67 -7.52
C VAL A 83 10.74 -0.70 -8.04
N GLU A 84 12.03 -1.02 -7.98
CA GLU A 84 12.58 -2.31 -8.47
C GLU A 84 12.01 -3.54 -7.76
N LEU A 85 11.52 -3.38 -6.53
CA LEU A 85 10.86 -4.44 -5.77
C LEU A 85 9.35 -4.51 -6.02
N VAL A 86 8.80 -3.67 -6.90
CA VAL A 86 7.38 -3.76 -7.25
C VAL A 86 7.19 -4.86 -8.29
N LYS A 87 6.27 -5.80 -8.00
CA LYS A 87 5.91 -6.89 -8.91
C LYS A 87 4.74 -6.52 -9.80
N ILE A 88 4.84 -6.88 -11.07
CA ILE A 88 3.77 -6.73 -12.06
C ILE A 88 3.12 -8.09 -12.27
N PHE A 89 1.83 -8.19 -11.96
CA PHE A 89 1.03 -9.41 -12.08
C PHE A 89 0.14 -9.34 -13.31
N LYS A 90 0.22 -10.36 -14.19
CA LYS A 90 -0.60 -10.42 -15.42
C LYS A 90 -2.05 -10.84 -15.15
N ASP A 91 -2.25 -11.67 -14.11
CA ASP A 91 -3.54 -12.28 -13.80
C ASP A 91 -4.37 -11.48 -12.77
N PHE A 92 -3.84 -10.37 -12.27
CA PHE A 92 -4.52 -9.53 -11.29
C PHE A 92 -4.50 -8.07 -11.75
N PRO A 93 -5.63 -7.36 -11.69
CA PRO A 93 -5.64 -5.93 -11.97
C PRO A 93 -4.96 -5.15 -10.84
N THR A 94 -4.52 -3.93 -11.12
CA THR A 94 -4.09 -2.97 -10.09
C THR A 94 -5.24 -2.69 -9.12
N GLY A 95 -4.93 -2.53 -7.83
CA GLY A 95 -5.92 -2.21 -6.80
C GLY A 95 -6.68 -0.91 -7.11
N VAL A 96 -7.99 -0.93 -6.84
CA VAL A 96 -8.88 0.23 -7.05
C VAL A 96 -9.74 0.45 -5.83
N ALA A 97 -9.90 1.71 -5.41
CA ALA A 97 -10.91 2.13 -4.44
C ALA A 97 -11.99 2.95 -5.15
N LEU A 98 -13.24 2.52 -5.04
CA LEU A 98 -14.41 3.28 -5.50
C LEU A 98 -14.94 4.08 -4.31
N ILE A 99 -14.90 5.41 -4.41
CA ILE A 99 -15.19 6.31 -3.30
C ILE A 99 -16.30 7.28 -3.69
N THR A 100 -17.39 7.25 -2.98
CA THR A 100 -18.43 8.29 -3.09
C THR A 100 -18.28 9.22 -1.88
N VAL A 101 -18.22 10.53 -2.13
CA VAL A 101 -18.13 11.56 -1.09
C VAL A 101 -19.30 12.52 -1.25
N ASP A 102 -20.05 12.76 -0.17
CA ASP A 102 -21.15 13.73 -0.18
C ASP A 102 -20.72 15.14 0.23
N GLU A 103 -21.65 16.09 0.13
CA GLU A 103 -21.42 17.50 0.49
C GLU A 103 -21.09 17.71 1.97
N SER A 104 -21.47 16.78 2.86
CA SER A 104 -21.14 16.82 4.28
C SER A 104 -19.73 16.26 4.60
N GLY A 105 -19.05 15.69 3.59
CA GLY A 105 -17.75 15.03 3.74
C GLY A 105 -17.85 13.57 4.19
N GLN A 106 -19.05 13.00 4.30
CA GLN A 106 -19.22 11.56 4.53
C GLN A 106 -18.80 10.79 3.29
N ASN A 107 -18.21 9.62 3.48
CA ASN A 107 -17.80 8.78 2.37
C ASN A 107 -18.31 7.34 2.48
N SER A 108 -18.40 6.71 1.31
CA SER A 108 -18.62 5.28 1.16
C SER A 108 -17.52 4.74 0.26
N ILE A 109 -16.76 3.74 0.75
CA ILE A 109 -15.58 3.22 0.07
C ILE A 109 -15.72 1.73 -0.15
N THR A 110 -15.53 1.29 -1.38
CA THR A 110 -15.40 -0.12 -1.74
C THR A 110 -14.04 -0.34 -2.38
N VAL A 111 -13.23 -1.25 -1.83
CA VAL A 111 -11.90 -1.56 -2.33
C VAL A 111 -11.90 -2.88 -3.06
N ALA A 112 -11.43 -2.89 -4.30
CA ALA A 112 -11.04 -4.07 -5.05
C ALA A 112 -9.50 -4.18 -4.94
N PRO A 113 -8.95 -5.05 -4.10
CA PRO A 113 -7.53 -5.03 -3.75
C PRO A 113 -6.61 -5.47 -4.91
N GLY A 114 -7.11 -6.28 -5.85
CA GLY A 114 -6.37 -6.71 -7.02
C GLY A 114 -5.01 -7.31 -6.67
N ALA A 115 -3.97 -6.86 -7.37
CA ALA A 115 -2.59 -7.32 -7.24
C ALA A 115 -1.98 -7.10 -5.84
N ASN A 116 -2.57 -6.25 -4.99
CA ASN A 116 -2.13 -6.11 -3.59
C ASN A 116 -2.22 -7.44 -2.83
N MET A 117 -3.20 -8.29 -3.16
CA MET A 117 -3.38 -9.60 -2.53
C MET A 117 -2.58 -10.72 -3.20
N ALA A 118 -1.94 -10.44 -4.34
CA ALA A 118 -1.11 -11.40 -5.05
C ALA A 118 0.34 -11.44 -4.56
N LEU A 119 0.76 -10.43 -3.79
CA LEU A 119 2.05 -10.43 -3.13
C LEU A 119 2.08 -11.55 -2.08
N SER A 120 3.12 -12.38 -2.09
CA SER A 120 3.20 -13.64 -1.32
C SER A 120 4.35 -13.66 -0.33
N GLU A 121 4.34 -14.63 0.59
CA GLU A 121 5.45 -14.89 1.49
C GLU A 121 6.77 -15.16 0.73
N GLY A 122 6.71 -15.87 -0.41
CA GLY A 122 7.88 -16.12 -1.27
C GLY A 122 8.50 -14.85 -1.86
N ASP A 123 7.68 -13.80 -2.04
CA ASP A 123 8.19 -12.51 -2.46
C ASP A 123 8.98 -11.84 -1.33
N MET A 124 8.53 -12.00 -0.09
CA MET A 124 9.27 -11.51 1.08
C MET A 124 10.60 -12.27 1.24
N ASP A 125 10.62 -13.58 1.00
CA ASP A 125 11.84 -14.40 1.06
C ASP A 125 12.91 -13.97 0.04
N SER A 126 12.52 -13.32 -1.04
CA SER A 126 13.43 -12.83 -2.08
C SER A 126 14.09 -11.48 -1.75
N ILE A 127 13.66 -10.79 -0.70
CA ILE A 127 14.17 -9.47 -0.31
C ILE A 127 15.37 -9.63 0.64
N ASP A 128 16.48 -8.98 0.32
CA ASP A 128 17.58 -8.80 1.27
C ASP A 128 17.26 -7.67 2.25
N PHE A 129 16.63 -8.02 3.36
CA PHE A 129 16.27 -7.06 4.41
C PHE A 129 17.50 -6.43 5.10
N SER A 130 18.70 -7.03 5.02
CA SER A 130 19.90 -6.48 5.65
C SER A 130 20.35 -5.14 5.05
N ALA A 131 19.84 -4.81 3.84
CA ALA A 131 20.08 -3.53 3.15
C ALA A 131 19.30 -2.36 3.75
N PHE A 132 18.34 -2.62 4.68
CA PHE A 132 17.45 -1.60 5.22
C PHE A 132 17.68 -1.35 6.70
N SER A 133 17.43 -0.10 7.13
CA SER A 133 17.39 0.26 8.56
C SER A 133 15.99 0.13 9.15
N HIS A 134 14.98 0.54 8.39
CA HIS A 134 13.58 0.56 8.80
C HIS A 134 12.71 -0.08 7.71
N VAL A 135 11.70 -0.84 8.13
CA VAL A 135 10.72 -1.42 7.22
C VAL A 135 9.31 -1.12 7.71
N LEU A 136 8.50 -0.51 6.83
CA LEU A 136 7.14 -0.08 7.13
C LEU A 136 6.14 -1.03 6.47
N PHE A 137 5.09 -1.39 7.22
CA PHE A 137 4.00 -2.25 6.77
C PHE A 137 2.63 -1.66 7.11
N GLN A 138 1.60 -2.09 6.36
CA GLN A 138 0.18 -1.82 6.64
C GLN A 138 -0.61 -3.13 6.48
N LEU A 139 -1.96 -3.08 6.51
CA LEU A 139 -2.79 -4.27 6.43
C LEU A 139 -3.66 -4.34 5.15
N GLU A 140 -3.22 -3.73 4.07
CA GLU A 140 -3.89 -3.81 2.76
C GLU A 140 -3.33 -4.92 1.85
N ASN A 141 -2.37 -5.69 2.34
CA ASN A 141 -1.87 -6.93 1.73
C ASN A 141 -2.35 -8.16 2.52
N ASP A 142 -2.03 -9.34 2.01
CA ASP A 142 -2.29 -10.58 2.72
C ASP A 142 -1.56 -10.61 4.07
N ILE A 143 -2.26 -11.03 5.12
CA ILE A 143 -1.74 -10.97 6.51
C ILE A 143 -0.54 -11.91 6.73
N LEU A 144 -0.49 -13.04 6.03
CA LEU A 144 0.64 -13.99 6.14
C LEU A 144 1.88 -13.40 5.46
N THR A 145 1.70 -12.74 4.32
CA THR A 145 2.77 -12.01 3.64
C THR A 145 3.33 -10.88 4.52
N VAL A 146 2.46 -10.09 5.17
CA VAL A 146 2.89 -9.03 6.10
C VAL A 146 3.63 -9.63 7.30
N ALA A 147 3.10 -10.70 7.91
CA ALA A 147 3.74 -11.38 9.03
C ALA A 147 5.11 -11.96 8.64
N ARG A 148 5.22 -12.55 7.43
CA ARG A 148 6.50 -13.06 6.93
C ARG A 148 7.53 -11.94 6.73
N GLY A 149 7.12 -10.83 6.13
CA GLY A 149 7.99 -9.67 5.92
C GLY A 149 8.49 -9.07 7.24
N LEU A 150 7.60 -8.88 8.22
CA LEU A 150 7.95 -8.41 9.57
C LEU A 150 8.99 -9.33 10.23
N ASN A 151 8.76 -10.65 10.20
CA ASN A 151 9.67 -11.62 10.79
C ASN A 151 11.07 -11.59 10.15
N LEU A 152 11.14 -11.51 8.81
CA LEU A 152 12.40 -11.43 8.08
C LEU A 152 13.13 -10.12 8.35
N ALA A 153 12.41 -8.99 8.33
CA ALA A 153 12.98 -7.67 8.65
C ALA A 153 13.54 -7.65 10.08
N LYS A 154 12.80 -8.18 11.05
CA LYS A 154 13.24 -8.27 12.45
C LYS A 154 14.50 -9.11 12.58
N LYS A 155 14.54 -10.29 11.94
CA LYS A 155 15.74 -11.17 11.94
C LYS A 155 16.96 -10.53 11.30
N ALA A 156 16.75 -9.67 10.31
CA ALA A 156 17.82 -8.92 9.65
C ALA A 156 18.30 -7.69 10.45
N GLY A 157 17.67 -7.41 11.59
CA GLY A 157 18.03 -6.29 12.47
C GLY A 157 17.48 -4.94 12.04
N CYS A 158 16.41 -4.94 11.24
CA CYS A 158 15.67 -3.72 10.90
C CYS A 158 14.77 -3.29 12.04
N GLU A 159 14.50 -2.00 12.17
CA GLU A 159 13.37 -1.50 12.94
C GLU A 159 12.08 -1.69 12.12
N THR A 160 11.09 -2.34 12.72
CA THR A 160 9.84 -2.72 12.06
C THR A 160 8.69 -1.85 12.55
N ILE A 161 7.95 -1.28 11.60
CA ILE A 161 6.88 -0.32 11.84
C ILE A 161 5.61 -0.85 11.19
N LEU A 162 4.54 -0.99 11.95
CA LEU A 162 3.22 -1.37 11.44
C LEU A 162 2.19 -0.27 11.67
N THR A 163 1.52 0.15 10.59
CA THR A 163 0.25 0.88 10.66
C THR A 163 -0.88 -0.13 10.53
N PRO A 164 -1.63 -0.44 11.62
CA PRO A 164 -2.63 -1.52 11.61
C PRO A 164 -3.95 -1.08 10.93
N ALA A 165 -3.86 -0.64 9.69
CA ALA A 165 -4.98 -0.14 8.89
C ALA A 165 -5.08 -0.85 7.52
N PRO A 166 -6.28 -1.30 7.07
CA PRO A 166 -7.52 -1.33 7.84
C PRO A 166 -7.41 -2.23 9.09
N ALA A 167 -8.20 -1.92 10.11
CA ALA A 167 -8.14 -2.67 11.38
C ALA A 167 -8.46 -4.16 11.16
N LYS A 168 -7.56 -5.03 11.64
CA LYS A 168 -7.69 -6.50 11.60
C LYS A 168 -7.22 -7.08 12.93
N ILE A 169 -7.72 -8.28 13.26
CA ILE A 169 -7.18 -9.07 14.38
C ILE A 169 -5.79 -9.57 13.96
N LEU A 170 -4.77 -9.20 14.74
CA LEU A 170 -3.39 -9.59 14.46
C LEU A 170 -3.05 -10.91 15.19
N PRO A 171 -2.36 -11.84 14.53
CA PRO A 171 -1.79 -13.02 15.19
C PRO A 171 -0.81 -12.60 16.30
N ARG A 172 -0.87 -13.25 17.46
CA ARG A 172 -0.01 -12.90 18.60
C ARG A 172 1.48 -13.00 18.28
N ASP A 173 1.87 -13.97 17.47
CA ASP A 173 3.27 -14.16 17.11
C ASP A 173 3.79 -13.02 16.22
N MET A 174 2.94 -12.45 15.37
CA MET A 174 3.28 -11.29 14.56
C MET A 174 3.65 -10.06 15.41
N LEU A 175 3.00 -9.88 16.59
CA LEU A 175 3.25 -8.73 17.47
C LEU A 175 4.68 -8.71 18.04
N ARG A 176 5.37 -9.85 18.11
CA ARG A 176 6.76 -9.93 18.58
C ARG A 176 7.77 -9.35 17.60
N ASP A 177 7.39 -9.30 16.32
CA ASP A 177 8.23 -8.85 15.23
C ASP A 177 7.99 -7.35 14.89
N ILE A 178 7.25 -6.61 15.74
CA ILE A 178 6.91 -5.19 15.55
C ILE A 178 7.58 -4.36 16.64
N ASP A 179 8.37 -3.36 16.23
CA ASP A 179 8.97 -2.39 17.17
C ASP A 179 8.05 -1.20 17.41
N TYR A 180 7.36 -0.72 16.39
CA TYR A 180 6.48 0.43 16.47
C TYR A 180 5.11 0.15 15.84
N ILE A 181 4.04 0.48 16.56
CA ILE A 181 2.67 0.49 16.04
C ILE A 181 2.21 1.95 15.94
N VAL A 182 1.81 2.33 14.73
CA VAL A 182 1.32 3.69 14.43
C VAL A 182 -0.15 3.57 13.99
N PRO A 183 -1.12 3.77 14.89
CA PRO A 183 -2.56 3.63 14.60
C PRO A 183 -3.10 4.76 13.73
#